data_021164104ab44e2b8e03449707bbd566
#
_entry.id   021164104ab44e2b8e03449707bbd566
#
_cell.length_a   1.000
_cell.length_b   1.000
_cell.length_c   1.000
_cell.angle_alpha   90.00
_cell.angle_beta   90.00
_cell.angle_gamma   90.00
#
_symmetry.space_group_name_H-M   'P 1'
#
loop_
_entity.id
_entity.type
_entity.pdbx_description
1 polymer ?
#
loop_
_entity_poly.entity_id
_entity_poly.type
_entity_poly.pdbx_seq_one_letter_code
_entity_poly.pdbx_strand_id
1 'polypeptide(L)'
;MLTQGQIQTSINIGTLLDTTTDCLRFVTEFFEVISQSGPHIYHSALQLAPQSSIIWKLYKKHIYSPLARVVTGIPDSWDSCTASVVVETQDCHAVWSPCGRFIAVTSVGCVEVQDSNTLERLSILRFGMKEGTFKSLAFSPDGCLLACVYRR
;
A
#
# COMPACT_ATOMS: atom_id res chain seq x y z
N MET A 1 -21.26 29.70 -40.37
CA MET A 1 -21.81 29.29 -39.07
C MET A 1 -21.21 27.94 -38.72
N LEU A 2 -20.17 27.97 -37.90
CA LEU A 2 -19.52 26.75 -37.39
C LEU A 2 -20.12 26.45 -36.03
N THR A 3 -20.87 25.38 -35.93
CA THR A 3 -21.40 24.86 -34.67
C THR A 3 -20.26 24.27 -33.84
N GLN A 4 -19.99 24.87 -32.72
CA GLN A 4 -19.11 24.31 -31.69
C GLN A 4 -19.77 23.05 -31.12
N GLY A 5 -19.24 21.89 -31.50
CA GLY A 5 -19.52 20.64 -30.81
C GLY A 5 -18.90 20.69 -29.45
N GLN A 6 -19.68 20.90 -28.39
CA GLN A 6 -19.28 20.70 -27.04
C GLN A 6 -18.98 19.20 -26.83
N ILE A 7 -17.71 18.84 -26.84
CA ILE A 7 -17.27 17.53 -26.33
C ILE A 7 -17.40 17.61 -24.83
N GLN A 8 -18.56 17.23 -24.34
CA GLN A 8 -18.82 17.07 -22.92
C GLN A 8 -18.19 15.74 -22.48
N THR A 9 -16.90 15.80 -22.15
CA THR A 9 -16.21 14.68 -21.54
C THR A 9 -16.68 14.60 -20.09
N SER A 10 -17.79 13.91 -19.88
CA SER A 10 -18.18 13.49 -18.53
C SER A 10 -17.12 12.47 -18.05
N ILE A 11 -16.12 12.95 -17.35
CA ILE A 11 -15.16 12.07 -16.68
C ILE A 11 -15.99 11.27 -15.67
N ASN A 12 -16.11 9.98 -15.93
CA ASN A 12 -16.77 9.08 -14.99
C ASN A 12 -15.89 8.97 -13.74
N ILE A 13 -16.35 9.56 -12.64
CA ILE A 13 -15.62 9.61 -11.36
C ILE A 13 -15.24 8.20 -10.90
N GLY A 14 -16.09 7.19 -11.13
CA GLY A 14 -15.79 5.79 -10.84
C GLY A 14 -14.55 5.30 -11.58
N THR A 15 -14.49 5.53 -12.89
CA THR A 15 -13.33 5.13 -13.71
C THR A 15 -12.04 5.85 -13.28
N LEU A 16 -12.15 7.11 -12.87
CA LEU A 16 -11.00 7.86 -12.37
C LEU A 16 -10.48 7.28 -11.05
N LEU A 17 -11.40 6.97 -10.13
CA LEU A 17 -11.05 6.37 -8.83
C LEU A 17 -10.39 4.99 -9.03
N ASP A 18 -10.97 4.14 -9.88
CA ASP A 18 -10.42 2.81 -10.18
C ASP A 18 -9.02 2.92 -10.78
N THR A 19 -8.82 3.85 -11.72
CA THR A 19 -7.51 4.08 -12.34
C THR A 19 -6.49 4.58 -11.32
N THR A 20 -6.89 5.52 -10.46
CA THR A 20 -5.99 6.05 -9.40
C THR A 20 -5.59 4.97 -8.41
N THR A 21 -6.55 4.13 -8.01
CA THR A 21 -6.29 3.00 -7.11
C THR A 21 -5.35 1.98 -7.75
N ASP A 22 -5.56 1.65 -9.02
CA ASP A 22 -4.70 0.73 -9.77
C ASP A 22 -3.27 1.29 -9.93
N CYS A 23 -3.14 2.60 -10.21
CA CYS A 23 -1.85 3.28 -10.26
C CYS A 23 -1.12 3.23 -8.91
N LEU A 24 -1.84 3.51 -7.81
CA LEU A 24 -1.26 3.47 -6.47
C LEU A 24 -0.74 2.06 -6.15
N ARG A 25 -1.53 1.04 -6.43
CA ARG A 25 -1.11 -0.35 -6.22
C ARG A 25 0.11 -0.71 -7.05
N PHE A 26 0.12 -0.35 -8.32
CA PHE A 26 1.26 -0.59 -9.18
C PHE A 26 2.55 0.04 -8.64
N VAL A 27 2.47 1.31 -8.22
CA VAL A 27 3.63 2.01 -7.67
C VAL A 27 4.07 1.40 -6.35
N THR A 28 3.14 1.06 -5.46
CA THR A 28 3.47 0.48 -4.14
C THR A 28 4.11 -0.91 -4.28
N GLU A 29 3.56 -1.78 -5.13
CA GLU A 29 4.04 -3.13 -5.34
C GLU A 29 5.45 -3.16 -5.94
N PHE A 30 5.71 -2.26 -6.90
CA PHE A 30 6.98 -2.24 -7.62
C PHE A 30 7.91 -1.10 -7.22
N PHE A 31 7.67 -0.45 -6.08
CA PHE A 31 8.41 0.73 -5.65
C PHE A 31 9.92 0.52 -5.62
N GLU A 32 10.39 -0.56 -5.03
CA GLU A 32 11.83 -0.86 -4.92
C GLU A 32 12.50 -0.97 -6.28
N VAL A 33 11.83 -1.61 -7.24
CA VAL A 33 12.36 -1.81 -8.59
C VAL A 33 12.33 -0.51 -9.39
N ILE A 34 11.23 0.23 -9.32
CA ILE A 34 11.04 1.49 -10.04
C ILE A 34 11.98 2.57 -9.51
N SER A 35 12.22 2.63 -8.20
CA SER A 35 13.07 3.61 -7.55
C SER A 35 14.55 3.48 -7.96
N GLN A 36 14.99 2.30 -8.36
CA GLN A 36 16.36 2.07 -8.81
C GLN A 36 16.63 2.67 -10.20
N SER A 37 15.65 2.59 -11.10
CA SER A 37 15.81 3.13 -12.46
C SER A 37 14.47 3.24 -13.18
N GLY A 38 14.19 4.37 -13.81
CA GLY A 38 12.97 4.62 -14.57
C GLY A 38 12.66 3.57 -15.66
N PRO A 39 13.61 3.05 -16.44
CA PRO A 39 13.39 1.95 -17.39
C PRO A 39 12.79 0.69 -16.79
N HIS A 40 12.98 0.43 -15.49
CA HIS A 40 12.38 -0.73 -14.83
C HIS A 40 10.85 -0.71 -14.80
N ILE A 41 10.22 0.44 -15.00
CA ILE A 41 8.77 0.52 -15.18
C ILE A 41 8.33 -0.40 -16.34
N TYR A 42 9.02 -0.34 -17.47
CA TYR A 42 8.66 -1.07 -18.69
C TYR A 42 9.31 -2.45 -18.79
N HIS A 43 10.54 -2.59 -18.30
CA HIS A 43 11.32 -3.82 -18.45
C HIS A 43 11.07 -4.85 -17.34
N SER A 44 10.53 -4.43 -16.21
CA SER A 44 10.31 -5.30 -15.04
C SER A 44 8.89 -5.15 -14.48
N ALA A 45 8.55 -4.01 -13.92
CA ALA A 45 7.30 -3.82 -13.20
C ALA A 45 6.06 -4.11 -14.06
N LEU A 46 5.98 -3.53 -15.24
CA LEU A 46 4.83 -3.70 -16.12
C LEU A 46 4.69 -5.14 -16.65
N GLN A 47 5.80 -5.88 -16.79
CA GLN A 47 5.75 -7.29 -17.20
C GLN A 47 5.20 -8.22 -16.12
N LEU A 48 5.37 -7.86 -14.84
CA LEU A 48 4.93 -8.63 -13.69
C LEU A 48 3.56 -8.17 -13.17
N ALA A 49 3.04 -7.04 -13.66
CA ALA A 49 1.75 -6.52 -13.27
C ALA A 49 0.60 -7.44 -13.73
N PRO A 50 -0.47 -7.57 -12.94
CA PRO A 50 -1.63 -8.37 -13.32
C PRO A 50 -2.24 -7.93 -14.64
N GLN A 51 -2.67 -8.89 -15.46
CA GLN A 51 -3.27 -8.59 -16.77
C GLN A 51 -4.63 -7.90 -16.66
N SER A 52 -5.32 -8.02 -15.52
CA SER A 52 -6.54 -7.28 -15.23
C SER A 52 -6.30 -5.80 -14.95
N SER A 53 -5.07 -5.43 -14.54
CA SER A 53 -4.67 -4.06 -14.19
C SER A 53 -4.96 -3.08 -15.32
N ILE A 54 -5.45 -1.89 -14.97
CA ILE A 54 -5.71 -0.80 -15.92
C ILE A 54 -4.39 -0.31 -16.50
N ILE A 55 -3.36 -0.17 -15.66
CA ILE A 55 -2.01 0.24 -16.09
C ILE A 55 -1.45 -0.75 -17.09
N TRP A 56 -1.54 -2.06 -16.81
CA TRP A 56 -1.07 -3.07 -17.76
C TRP A 56 -1.78 -2.95 -19.11
N LYS A 57 -3.12 -2.83 -19.12
CA LYS A 57 -3.92 -2.70 -20.35
C LYS A 57 -3.56 -1.48 -21.16
N LEU A 58 -3.29 -0.34 -20.52
CA LEU A 58 -2.92 0.91 -21.17
C LEU A 58 -1.51 0.87 -21.77
N TYR A 59 -0.55 0.28 -21.05
CA TYR A 59 0.86 0.38 -21.39
C TYR A 59 1.49 -0.91 -21.94
N LYS A 60 0.76 -2.04 -22.02
CA LYS A 60 1.29 -3.32 -22.53
C LYS A 60 1.98 -3.23 -23.88
N LYS A 61 1.58 -2.32 -24.75
CA LYS A 61 2.21 -2.08 -26.04
C LYS A 61 3.62 -1.48 -25.96
N HIS A 62 3.99 -0.94 -24.82
CA HIS A 62 5.30 -0.37 -24.54
C HIS A 62 6.22 -1.35 -23.79
N ILE A 63 5.71 -2.56 -23.50
CA ILE A 63 6.54 -3.63 -22.94
C ILE A 63 7.51 -4.06 -24.04
N TYR A 64 8.72 -3.54 -23.97
CA TYR A 64 9.78 -3.91 -24.87
C TYR A 64 10.79 -4.76 -24.11
N SER A 65 10.73 -6.06 -24.29
CA SER A 65 11.75 -6.97 -23.76
C SER A 65 12.22 -7.93 -24.84
N PRO A 66 13.34 -7.62 -25.50
CA PRO A 66 13.98 -8.56 -26.41
C PRO A 66 14.67 -9.72 -25.67
N LEU A 67 14.90 -9.59 -24.36
CA LEU A 67 15.77 -10.48 -23.60
C LEU A 67 15.02 -11.48 -22.70
N ALA A 68 13.83 -11.15 -22.21
CA ALA A 68 13.07 -12.03 -21.33
C ALA A 68 11.56 -11.78 -21.44
N ARG A 69 10.78 -12.86 -21.40
CA ARG A 69 9.33 -12.82 -21.29
C ARG A 69 8.91 -13.70 -20.13
N VAL A 70 8.06 -13.15 -19.26
CA VAL A 70 7.43 -13.94 -18.19
C VAL A 70 6.41 -14.87 -18.82
N VAL A 71 6.57 -16.18 -18.62
CA VAL A 71 5.68 -17.21 -19.19
C VAL A 71 4.64 -17.69 -18.20
N THR A 72 5.00 -17.72 -16.91
CA THR A 72 4.13 -18.20 -15.81
C THR A 72 4.38 -17.40 -14.55
N GLY A 73 3.43 -17.43 -13.61
CA GLY A 73 3.57 -16.81 -12.30
C GLY A 73 3.06 -15.36 -12.20
N ILE A 74 2.51 -14.81 -13.28
CA ILE A 74 1.84 -13.50 -13.22
C ILE A 74 0.44 -13.72 -12.64
N PRO A 75 0.04 -13.01 -11.57
CA PRO A 75 -1.30 -13.11 -11.04
C PRO A 75 -2.33 -12.51 -12.04
N ASP A 76 -3.54 -13.06 -12.05
CA ASP A 76 -4.62 -12.55 -12.92
C ASP A 76 -5.13 -11.20 -12.44
N SER A 77 -5.13 -10.95 -11.14
CA SER A 77 -5.58 -9.71 -10.50
C SER A 77 -4.66 -9.35 -9.34
N TRP A 78 -4.73 -8.11 -8.91
CA TRP A 78 -4.12 -7.72 -7.63
C TRP A 78 -4.71 -8.57 -6.51
N ASP A 79 -3.86 -8.98 -5.56
CA ASP A 79 -4.35 -9.62 -4.35
C ASP A 79 -5.11 -8.60 -3.47
N SER A 80 -5.68 -9.05 -2.36
CA SER A 80 -6.38 -8.16 -1.43
C SER A 80 -5.43 -7.42 -0.47
N CYS A 81 -4.14 -7.77 -0.46
CA CYS A 81 -3.13 -7.09 0.33
C CYS A 81 -2.76 -5.75 -0.35
N THR A 82 -3.08 -4.64 0.29
CA THR A 82 -2.77 -3.30 -0.24
C THR A 82 -1.40 -2.80 0.19
N ALA A 83 -0.92 -3.25 1.34
CA ALA A 83 0.40 -2.93 1.87
C ALA A 83 0.81 -3.97 2.91
N SER A 84 2.11 -4.19 3.06
CA SER A 84 2.68 -5.07 4.09
C SER A 84 3.92 -4.44 4.70
N VAL A 85 4.13 -4.69 5.98
CA VAL A 85 5.33 -4.26 6.70
C VAL A 85 5.87 -5.44 7.51
N VAL A 86 7.19 -5.59 7.50
CA VAL A 86 7.84 -6.60 8.32
C VAL A 86 8.06 -6.04 9.72
N VAL A 87 7.58 -6.75 10.74
CA VAL A 87 7.79 -6.41 12.14
C VAL A 87 8.79 -7.39 12.73
N GLU A 88 9.83 -6.88 13.39
CA GLU A 88 10.96 -7.68 13.90
C GLU A 88 10.64 -8.44 15.21
N THR A 89 9.36 -8.54 15.60
CA THR A 89 8.94 -9.19 16.86
C THR A 89 8.02 -10.37 16.61
N GLN A 90 8.22 -11.45 17.38
CA GLN A 90 7.33 -12.62 17.33
C GLN A 90 5.95 -12.35 17.98
N ASP A 91 5.92 -11.50 19.02
CA ASP A 91 4.68 -11.11 19.74
C ASP A 91 4.25 -9.69 19.26
N CYS A 92 3.70 -9.60 18.07
CA CYS A 92 3.20 -8.34 17.54
C CYS A 92 1.68 -8.23 17.75
N HIS A 93 1.24 -7.11 18.29
CA HIS A 93 -0.17 -6.75 18.37
C HIS A 93 -0.43 -5.53 17.49
N ALA A 94 -1.48 -5.58 16.70
CA ALA A 94 -1.90 -4.46 15.87
C ALA A 94 -3.38 -4.16 16.10
N VAL A 95 -3.74 -2.89 16.19
CA VAL A 95 -5.13 -2.46 16.29
C VAL A 95 -5.39 -1.25 15.40
N TRP A 96 -6.57 -1.22 14.80
CA TRP A 96 -7.04 -0.11 14.00
C TRP A 96 -7.68 0.98 14.88
N SER A 97 -7.45 2.22 14.52
CA SER A 97 -8.22 3.34 15.10
C SER A 97 -9.69 3.23 14.67
N PRO A 98 -10.64 3.74 15.47
CA PRO A 98 -12.07 3.71 15.13
C PRO A 98 -12.41 4.42 13.81
N CYS A 99 -11.63 5.44 13.43
CA CYS A 99 -11.80 6.14 12.16
C CYS A 99 -11.17 5.42 10.95
N GLY A 100 -10.47 4.30 11.18
CA GLY A 100 -9.81 3.51 10.12
C GLY A 100 -8.56 4.14 9.50
N ARG A 101 -8.11 5.33 9.96
CA ARG A 101 -6.97 6.05 9.38
C ARG A 101 -5.61 5.63 9.93
N PHE A 102 -5.58 5.07 11.12
CA PHE A 102 -4.35 4.72 11.81
C PHE A 102 -4.33 3.26 12.22
N ILE A 103 -3.14 2.69 12.27
CA ILE A 103 -2.85 1.39 12.87
C ILE A 103 -1.82 1.63 13.97
N ALA A 104 -2.07 1.12 15.17
CA ALA A 104 -1.07 1.05 16.22
C ALA A 104 -0.50 -0.37 16.27
N VAL A 105 0.82 -0.49 16.21
CA VAL A 105 1.56 -1.75 16.15
C VAL A 105 2.57 -1.79 17.28
N THR A 106 2.62 -2.89 18.01
CA THR A 106 3.67 -3.10 19.02
C THR A 106 4.97 -3.52 18.37
N SER A 107 6.07 -2.97 18.88
CA SER A 107 7.43 -3.36 18.56
C SER A 107 8.25 -3.52 19.84
N VAL A 108 9.53 -3.82 19.74
CA VAL A 108 10.39 -4.00 20.93
C VAL A 108 10.46 -2.70 21.74
N GLY A 109 9.81 -2.71 22.93
CA GLY A 109 9.81 -1.58 23.87
C GLY A 109 9.10 -0.31 23.41
N CYS A 110 8.36 -0.37 22.29
CA CYS A 110 7.63 0.77 21.78
C CYS A 110 6.31 0.35 21.11
N VAL A 111 5.44 1.34 20.89
CA VAL A 111 4.27 1.23 20.04
C VAL A 111 4.42 2.23 18.91
N GLU A 112 4.27 1.78 17.70
CA GLU A 112 4.32 2.61 16.50
C GLU A 112 2.90 2.91 16.03
N VAL A 113 2.64 4.14 15.66
CA VAL A 113 1.40 4.55 15.00
C VAL A 113 1.71 4.84 13.54
N GLN A 114 1.00 4.17 12.66
CA GLN A 114 1.21 4.21 11.21
C GLN A 114 -0.07 4.66 10.50
N ASP A 115 0.06 5.29 9.34
CA ASP A 115 -1.06 5.52 8.43
C ASP A 115 -1.55 4.17 7.88
N SER A 116 -2.85 3.97 7.86
CA SER A 116 -3.43 2.67 7.50
C SER A 116 -3.34 2.33 6.01
N ASN A 117 -3.16 3.32 5.15
CA ASN A 117 -3.10 3.12 3.70
C ASN A 117 -1.67 2.96 3.20
N THR A 118 -0.76 3.80 3.73
CA THR A 118 0.64 3.85 3.28
C THR A 118 1.56 3.02 4.16
N LEU A 119 1.12 2.65 5.38
CA LEU A 119 1.93 2.05 6.45
C LEU A 119 3.12 2.93 6.85
N GLU A 120 3.11 4.19 6.45
CA GLU A 120 4.11 5.16 6.86
C GLU A 120 4.01 5.40 8.38
N ARG A 121 5.16 5.35 9.04
CA ARG A 121 5.24 5.56 10.48
C ARG A 121 5.09 7.05 10.82
N LEU A 122 3.99 7.36 11.50
CA LEU A 122 3.64 8.72 11.92
C LEU A 122 4.21 9.07 13.29
N SER A 123 4.26 8.11 14.21
CA SER A 123 4.72 8.32 15.58
C SER A 123 5.26 7.06 16.22
N ILE A 124 6.18 7.24 17.17
CA ILE A 124 6.70 6.16 18.03
C ILE A 124 6.54 6.55 19.48
N LEU A 125 5.83 5.73 20.23
CA LEU A 125 5.66 5.83 21.67
C LEU A 125 6.62 4.88 22.36
N ARG A 126 7.70 5.41 22.94
CA ARG A 126 8.73 4.63 23.64
C ARG A 126 8.45 4.59 25.14
N PHE A 127 8.43 3.41 25.72
CA PHE A 127 8.10 3.23 27.13
C PHE A 127 9.34 3.06 28.02
N GLY A 128 10.55 3.13 27.46
CA GLY A 128 11.81 3.01 28.21
C GLY A 128 12.04 1.65 28.87
N MET A 129 11.25 0.66 28.52
CA MET A 129 11.31 -0.69 29.11
C MET A 129 12.23 -1.57 28.27
N LYS A 130 13.27 -2.12 28.92
CA LYS A 130 14.28 -2.95 28.24
C LYS A 130 13.86 -4.42 28.10
N GLU A 131 12.94 -4.89 28.95
CA GLU A 131 12.51 -6.30 29.00
C GLU A 131 11.01 -6.37 29.21
N GLY A 132 10.36 -7.29 28.48
CA GLY A 132 8.92 -7.57 28.55
C GLY A 132 8.21 -7.46 27.19
N THR A 133 6.95 -7.85 27.18
CA THR A 133 6.13 -7.92 25.97
C THR A 133 4.82 -7.14 26.13
N PHE A 134 4.38 -6.53 25.06
CA PHE A 134 3.02 -5.99 24.99
C PHE A 134 2.04 -7.16 24.88
N LYS A 135 0.95 -7.11 25.64
CA LYS A 135 -0.09 -8.14 25.66
C LYS A 135 -1.38 -7.70 24.99
N SER A 136 -1.62 -6.41 24.95
CA SER A 136 -2.82 -5.88 24.30
C SER A 136 -2.64 -4.40 23.97
N LEU A 137 -3.33 -3.98 22.91
CA LEU A 137 -3.53 -2.59 22.53
C LEU A 137 -5.01 -2.33 22.36
N ALA A 138 -5.47 -1.12 22.65
CA ALA A 138 -6.82 -0.67 22.32
C ALA A 138 -6.87 0.85 22.14
N PHE A 139 -7.55 1.30 21.10
CA PHE A 139 -7.94 2.70 20.96
C PHE A 139 -9.19 2.98 21.78
N SER A 140 -9.32 4.19 22.32
CA SER A 140 -10.60 4.69 22.81
C SER A 140 -11.61 4.85 21.68
N PRO A 141 -12.93 4.81 21.95
CA PRO A 141 -13.96 4.91 20.91
C PRO A 141 -13.88 6.18 20.07
N ASP A 142 -13.36 7.27 20.64
CA ASP A 142 -13.13 8.54 19.94
C ASP A 142 -11.79 8.61 19.18
N GLY A 143 -10.96 7.59 19.33
CA GLY A 143 -9.63 7.50 18.69
C GLY A 143 -8.56 8.44 19.28
N CYS A 144 -8.86 9.15 20.37
CA CYS A 144 -7.95 10.14 20.96
C CYS A 144 -6.93 9.53 21.90
N LEU A 145 -7.20 8.36 22.48
CA LEU A 145 -6.34 7.66 23.43
C LEU A 145 -5.98 6.26 22.90
N LEU A 146 -4.76 5.84 23.24
CA LEU A 146 -4.28 4.48 23.01
C LEU A 146 -3.87 3.87 24.35
N ALA A 147 -4.54 2.80 24.75
CA ALA A 147 -4.20 2.00 25.91
C ALA A 147 -3.32 0.83 25.50
N CYS A 148 -2.29 0.53 26.29
CA CYS A 148 -1.46 -0.65 26.10
C CYS A 148 -1.27 -1.41 27.42
N VAL A 149 -1.29 -2.73 27.35
CA VAL A 149 -0.96 -3.61 28.46
C VAL A 149 0.41 -4.19 28.21
N TYR A 150 1.30 -3.97 29.17
CA TYR A 150 2.67 -4.45 29.12
C TYR A 150 2.92 -5.43 30.27
N ARG A 151 3.65 -6.52 29.99
CA ARG A 151 4.03 -7.52 30.98
C ARG A 151 5.56 -7.69 30.97
N ARG A 152 6.13 -7.60 32.15
CA ARG A 152 7.52 -8.01 32.43
C ARG A 152 7.62 -9.50 32.55
#